data_c50716efbcb38474c319145cfd4a0260
#
_entry.id   c50716efbcb38474c319145cfd4a0260
#
_cell.length_a   1.000
_cell.length_b   1.000
_cell.length_c   1.000
_cell.angle_alpha   90.00
_cell.angle_beta   90.00
_cell.angle_gamma   90.00
#
_symmetry.space_group_name_H-M   'P 1'
#
loop_
_entity.id
_entity.type
_entity.pdbx_description
1 polymer ?
#
loop_
_entity_poly.entity_id
_entity_poly.type
_entity_poly.pdbx_seq_one_letter_code
_entity_poly.pdbx_strand_id
1 'polypeptide(L)'
;MIQIDKQLIRDLYDKAVVNPRLRQNLDLRNSPDDGGQRMLNALMPGTVVPIHRHPHSNETVICLSGKLVEIIYEEEDIATDFPMGMDAQDVPSGKRFKESARYMLDPSLGNFGCVVPAGAWHTVEVLEPSVIFEAKDGAYGKDGSETLADFDNKAKATSTTPFINSLGNLNKNIEYIIGMERQSGNIETPTPQDIARILNVSVEEVRQCMKEMGL
;
A
#
# COMPACT_ATOMS: atom_id res chain seq x y z
N MET A 1 21.74 -6.70 15.62
CA MET A 1 21.73 -6.73 14.14
C MET A 1 20.36 -7.23 13.72
N ILE A 2 19.68 -6.56 12.78
CA ILE A 2 18.40 -7.01 12.19
C ILE A 2 18.77 -7.68 10.87
N GLN A 3 18.31 -8.89 10.66
CA GLN A 3 18.40 -9.59 9.38
C GLN A 3 17.06 -9.44 8.65
N ILE A 4 17.11 -8.98 7.40
CA ILE A 4 15.92 -8.92 6.54
C ILE A 4 15.83 -10.25 5.81
N ASP A 5 15.03 -11.15 6.34
CA ASP A 5 14.87 -12.52 5.87
C ASP A 5 13.38 -12.90 5.71
N LYS A 6 13.13 -14.12 5.27
CA LYS A 6 11.75 -14.61 5.07
C LYS A 6 10.91 -14.61 6.34
N GLN A 7 11.54 -14.78 7.52
CA GLN A 7 10.80 -14.77 8.78
C GLN A 7 10.33 -13.37 9.13
N LEU A 8 11.22 -12.37 9.02
CA LEU A 8 10.86 -10.97 9.24
C LEU A 8 9.76 -10.50 8.28
N ILE A 9 9.82 -10.88 7.01
CA ILE A 9 8.79 -10.57 6.03
C ILE A 9 7.45 -11.17 6.44
N ARG A 10 7.42 -12.42 6.90
CA ARG A 10 6.20 -13.06 7.44
C ARG A 10 5.63 -12.31 8.62
N ASP A 11 6.46 -12.03 9.62
CA ASP A 11 6.04 -11.32 10.83
C ASP A 11 5.42 -9.94 10.51
N LEU A 12 5.89 -9.28 9.45
CA LEU A 12 5.32 -8.03 8.98
C LEU A 12 3.97 -8.24 8.29
N TYR A 13 3.82 -9.27 7.48
CA TYR A 13 2.54 -9.62 6.85
C TYR A 13 1.48 -9.97 7.88
N ASP A 14 1.81 -10.79 8.88
CA ASP A 14 0.89 -11.19 9.94
C ASP A 14 0.34 -9.98 10.70
N LYS A 15 1.19 -8.96 10.91
CA LYS A 15 0.77 -7.71 11.52
C LYS A 15 -0.04 -6.82 10.58
N ALA A 16 0.35 -6.77 9.29
CA ALA A 16 -0.32 -5.95 8.30
C ALA A 16 -1.76 -6.42 8.03
N VAL A 17 -1.97 -7.74 7.95
CA VAL A 17 -3.28 -8.33 7.61
C VAL A 17 -4.35 -8.04 8.66
N VAL A 18 -3.96 -7.94 9.94
CA VAL A 18 -4.88 -7.62 11.05
C VAL A 18 -4.95 -6.12 11.37
N ASN A 19 -4.11 -5.31 10.73
CA ASN A 19 -4.11 -3.87 10.92
C ASN A 19 -5.29 -3.24 10.17
N PRO A 20 -6.11 -2.37 10.78
CA PRO A 20 -7.22 -1.70 10.09
C PRO A 20 -6.81 -0.90 8.85
N ARG A 21 -5.55 -0.48 8.74
CA ARG A 21 -4.99 0.20 7.58
C ARG A 21 -4.39 -0.76 6.55
N LEU A 22 -4.44 -2.07 6.80
CA LEU A 22 -3.89 -3.13 5.96
C LEU A 22 -2.40 -2.93 5.64
N ARG A 23 -1.66 -2.33 6.59
CA ARG A 23 -0.22 -2.10 6.45
C ARG A 23 0.49 -2.11 7.80
N GLN A 24 1.76 -2.51 7.78
CA GLN A 24 2.65 -2.49 8.93
C GLN A 24 4.04 -2.04 8.51
N ASN A 25 4.56 -1.04 9.21
CA ASN A 25 5.93 -0.61 9.01
C ASN A 25 6.88 -1.17 10.06
N LEU A 26 8.16 -1.26 9.69
CA LEU A 26 9.28 -1.46 10.59
C LEU A 26 10.31 -0.38 10.32
N ASP A 27 10.50 0.50 11.29
CA ASP A 27 11.49 1.55 11.24
C ASP A 27 12.91 0.97 11.43
N LEU A 28 13.80 1.25 10.49
CA LEU A 28 15.20 0.80 10.51
C LEU A 28 16.17 1.92 10.88
N ARG A 29 15.67 3.08 11.28
CA ARG A 29 16.50 4.19 11.73
C ARG A 29 17.17 3.87 13.07
N ASN A 30 18.30 4.55 13.35
CA ASN A 30 18.97 4.42 14.63
C ASN A 30 18.26 5.22 15.73
N SER A 31 17.61 6.33 15.35
CA SER A 31 16.84 7.20 16.27
C SER A 31 15.74 7.95 15.51
N PRO A 32 14.77 8.54 16.22
CA PRO A 32 13.75 9.42 15.61
C PRO A 32 14.33 10.67 14.92
N ASP A 33 15.52 11.11 15.34
CA ASP A 33 16.19 12.29 14.77
C ASP A 33 17.16 11.95 13.63
N ASP A 34 17.19 10.70 13.18
CA ASP A 34 18.01 10.28 12.06
C ASP A 34 17.63 11.06 10.80
N GLY A 35 18.62 11.67 10.15
CA GLY A 35 18.45 12.52 8.97
C GLY A 35 18.08 11.77 7.69
N GLY A 36 17.98 10.46 7.72
CA GLY A 36 17.53 9.63 6.61
C GLY A 36 16.46 8.65 7.06
N GLN A 37 15.38 8.54 6.30
CA GLN A 37 14.34 7.54 6.53
C GLN A 37 14.74 6.23 5.89
N ARG A 38 14.54 5.15 6.60
CA ARG A 38 14.74 3.77 6.15
C ARG A 38 13.71 2.90 6.83
N MET A 39 12.83 2.30 6.06
CA MET A 39 11.79 1.45 6.64
C MET A 39 11.40 0.30 5.72
N LEU A 40 10.90 -0.75 6.33
CA LEU A 40 10.13 -1.77 5.62
C LEU A 40 8.65 -1.46 5.80
N ASN A 41 7.88 -1.59 4.73
CA ASN A 41 6.43 -1.50 4.76
C ASN A 41 5.83 -2.77 4.18
N ALA A 42 5.11 -3.52 5.01
CA ALA A 42 4.23 -4.58 4.55
C ALA A 42 2.87 -3.95 4.19
N LEU A 43 2.42 -4.21 2.98
CA LEU A 43 1.22 -3.65 2.38
C LEU A 43 0.35 -4.78 1.86
N MET A 44 -0.91 -4.81 2.30
CA MET A 44 -1.90 -5.78 1.81
C MET A 44 -2.71 -5.17 0.66
N PRO A 45 -3.21 -5.98 -0.29
CA PRO A 45 -4.17 -5.51 -1.28
C PRO A 45 -5.35 -4.79 -0.61
N GLY A 46 -5.70 -3.60 -1.09
CA GLY A 46 -6.69 -2.71 -0.47
C GLY A 46 -6.10 -1.67 0.50
N THR A 47 -4.81 -1.73 0.82
CA THR A 47 -4.12 -0.62 1.48
C THR A 47 -4.34 0.65 0.66
N VAL A 48 -4.77 1.71 1.33
CA VAL A 48 -4.87 3.05 0.74
C VAL A 48 -3.68 3.87 1.22
N VAL A 49 -2.78 4.17 0.30
CA VAL A 49 -1.73 5.17 0.50
C VAL A 49 -2.23 6.46 -0.14
N PRO A 50 -2.38 7.55 0.60
CA PRO A 50 -2.78 8.82 0.02
C PRO A 50 -1.80 9.27 -1.08
N ILE A 51 -2.28 9.99 -2.09
CA ILE A 51 -1.38 10.65 -3.03
C ILE A 51 -0.58 11.69 -2.24
N HIS A 52 0.74 11.61 -2.32
CA HIS A 52 1.66 12.46 -1.56
C HIS A 52 2.91 12.76 -2.38
N ARG A 53 3.71 13.70 -1.89
CA ARG A 53 5.04 14.00 -2.46
C ARG A 53 6.05 14.34 -1.38
N HIS A 54 7.31 14.22 -1.74
CA HIS A 54 8.48 14.62 -0.94
C HIS A 54 9.19 15.75 -1.67
N PRO A 55 8.93 17.03 -1.33
CA PRO A 55 9.41 18.16 -2.12
C PRO A 55 10.93 18.26 -2.23
N HIS A 56 11.65 17.73 -1.24
CA HIS A 56 13.09 17.99 -1.06
C HIS A 56 13.98 16.76 -1.22
N SER A 57 13.41 15.57 -1.38
CA SER A 57 14.19 14.34 -1.53
C SER A 57 13.58 13.38 -2.53
N ASN A 58 14.42 12.63 -3.21
CA ASN A 58 13.98 11.44 -3.93
C ASN A 58 13.60 10.36 -2.93
N GLU A 59 12.66 9.51 -3.29
CA GLU A 59 12.36 8.31 -2.54
C GLU A 59 12.76 7.07 -3.35
N THR A 60 13.53 6.20 -2.73
CA THR A 60 13.90 4.90 -3.32
C THR A 60 12.96 3.84 -2.77
N VAL A 61 12.26 3.15 -3.66
CA VAL A 61 11.34 2.06 -3.33
C VAL A 61 11.87 0.77 -3.94
N ILE A 62 12.12 -0.24 -3.10
CA ILE A 62 12.54 -1.58 -3.52
C ILE A 62 11.50 -2.60 -3.06
N CYS A 63 10.90 -3.32 -3.99
CA CYS A 63 10.01 -4.43 -3.69
C CYS A 63 10.83 -5.67 -3.32
N LEU A 64 10.71 -6.10 -2.07
CA LEU A 64 11.40 -7.29 -1.56
C LEU A 64 10.58 -8.56 -1.76
N SER A 65 9.25 -8.44 -1.78
CA SER A 65 8.31 -9.54 -1.93
C SER A 65 6.96 -9.02 -2.39
N GLY A 66 6.23 -9.80 -3.19
CA GLY A 66 4.90 -9.47 -3.68
C GLY A 66 4.90 -8.72 -5.01
N LYS A 67 3.80 -7.99 -5.25
CA LYS A 67 3.59 -7.23 -6.49
C LYS A 67 2.78 -5.98 -6.23
N LEU A 68 3.27 -4.84 -6.68
CA LEU A 68 2.60 -3.55 -6.57
C LEU A 68 2.93 -2.65 -7.76
N VAL A 69 2.18 -1.57 -7.88
CA VAL A 69 2.39 -0.56 -8.91
C VAL A 69 2.66 0.77 -8.23
N GLU A 70 3.78 1.41 -8.53
CA GLU A 70 4.04 2.81 -8.22
C GLU A 70 3.35 3.68 -9.27
N ILE A 71 2.54 4.65 -8.83
CA ILE A 71 1.74 5.51 -9.69
C ILE A 71 2.17 6.96 -9.50
N ILE A 72 2.52 7.61 -10.60
CA ILE A 72 2.93 9.01 -10.63
C ILE A 72 1.80 9.87 -11.18
N TYR A 73 1.61 11.05 -10.58
CA TYR A 73 0.60 12.03 -10.97
C TYR A 73 1.23 13.35 -11.35
N GLU A 74 0.61 14.02 -12.32
CA GLU A 74 0.89 15.39 -12.70
C GLU A 74 -0.24 16.31 -12.25
N GLU A 75 0.13 17.52 -11.82
CA GLU A 75 -0.83 18.57 -11.53
C GLU A 75 -1.27 19.26 -12.82
N GLU A 76 -2.57 19.39 -13.03
CA GLU A 76 -3.16 20.17 -14.12
C GLU A 76 -4.04 21.29 -13.55
N ASP A 77 -3.93 22.50 -14.06
CA ASP A 77 -4.82 23.60 -13.70
C ASP A 77 -6.21 23.40 -14.31
N ILE A 78 -7.25 23.45 -13.50
CA ILE A 78 -8.63 23.25 -13.95
C ILE A 78 -9.09 24.39 -14.89
N ALA A 79 -8.48 25.56 -14.79
CA ALA A 79 -8.88 26.77 -15.53
C ALA A 79 -8.75 26.69 -17.08
N THR A 80 -8.11 25.65 -17.62
CA THR A 80 -7.85 25.54 -19.06
C THR A 80 -8.94 24.80 -19.85
N ASP A 81 -9.89 24.18 -19.20
CA ASP A 81 -10.86 23.25 -19.84
C ASP A 81 -12.29 23.86 -19.99
N PHE A 82 -12.50 25.15 -19.74
CA PHE A 82 -13.84 25.76 -19.80
C PHE A 82 -14.14 26.39 -21.14
N PRO A 83 -15.42 26.31 -21.62
CA PRO A 83 -15.86 26.96 -22.84
C PRO A 83 -15.67 28.49 -22.77
N MET A 84 -15.22 29.10 -23.85
CA MET A 84 -15.17 30.57 -23.97
C MET A 84 -16.56 31.19 -23.71
N GLY A 85 -16.66 32.04 -22.66
CA GLY A 85 -17.90 32.75 -22.32
C GLY A 85 -18.36 32.61 -20.86
N MET A 86 -17.63 31.88 -19.99
CA MET A 86 -17.83 31.93 -18.55
C MET A 86 -17.24 33.19 -17.93
N ASP A 87 -17.98 33.81 -17.00
CA ASP A 87 -17.44 34.92 -16.19
C ASP A 87 -16.29 34.40 -15.30
N ALA A 88 -15.23 35.22 -15.18
CA ALA A 88 -14.00 34.84 -14.48
C ALA A 88 -14.23 34.44 -12.99
N GLN A 89 -15.34 34.84 -12.40
CA GLN A 89 -15.73 34.52 -11.03
C GLN A 89 -16.44 33.15 -10.91
N ASP A 90 -16.91 32.59 -12.02
CA ASP A 90 -17.61 31.29 -12.09
C ASP A 90 -16.67 30.15 -12.55
N VAL A 91 -15.43 30.46 -12.92
CA VAL A 91 -14.43 29.48 -13.30
C VAL A 91 -13.92 28.79 -12.03
N PRO A 92 -14.14 27.48 -11.85
CA PRO A 92 -13.59 26.77 -10.71
C PRO A 92 -12.07 26.88 -10.72
N SER A 93 -11.52 27.53 -9.71
CA SER A 93 -10.07 27.57 -9.48
C SER A 93 -9.66 26.34 -8.69
N GLY A 94 -8.68 25.61 -9.17
CA GLY A 94 -8.17 24.44 -8.47
C GLY A 94 -7.18 23.66 -9.30
N LYS A 95 -6.62 22.64 -8.69
CA LYS A 95 -5.75 21.69 -9.36
C LYS A 95 -6.40 20.32 -9.38
N ARG A 96 -6.30 19.62 -10.50
CA ARG A 96 -6.60 18.20 -10.58
C ARG A 96 -5.31 17.42 -10.74
N PHE A 97 -5.35 16.19 -10.31
CA PHE A 97 -4.22 15.25 -10.41
C PHE A 97 -4.57 14.19 -11.43
N LYS A 98 -3.76 14.09 -12.47
CA LYS A 98 -3.92 13.11 -13.52
C LYS A 98 -2.78 12.11 -13.44
N GLU A 99 -3.12 10.84 -13.52
CA GLU A 99 -2.12 9.78 -13.61
C GLU A 99 -1.30 9.96 -14.89
N SER A 100 0.04 10.04 -14.74
CA SER A 100 0.98 10.24 -15.85
C SER A 100 1.82 9.01 -16.14
N ALA A 101 2.09 8.18 -15.12
CA ALA A 101 2.87 6.96 -15.28
C ALA A 101 2.54 5.88 -14.25
N ARG A 102 2.77 4.62 -14.61
CA ARG A 102 2.66 3.44 -13.76
C ARG A 102 3.90 2.57 -13.90
N TYR A 103 4.50 2.20 -12.77
CA TYR A 103 5.68 1.34 -12.73
C TYR A 103 5.36 0.08 -11.94
N MET A 104 5.33 -1.07 -12.64
CA MET A 104 5.14 -2.36 -11.99
C MET A 104 6.41 -2.77 -11.24
N LEU A 105 6.29 -3.04 -9.95
CA LEU A 105 7.31 -3.62 -9.11
C LEU A 105 6.95 -5.07 -8.82
N ASP A 106 7.71 -5.98 -9.41
CA ASP A 106 7.52 -7.43 -9.33
C ASP A 106 8.88 -8.11 -9.41
N PRO A 107 9.47 -8.52 -8.26
CA PRO A 107 10.78 -9.17 -8.23
C PRO A 107 10.85 -10.46 -9.05
N SER A 108 9.72 -11.16 -9.24
CA SER A 108 9.67 -12.39 -10.03
C SER A 108 9.92 -12.15 -11.53
N LEU A 109 9.64 -10.91 -11.98
CA LEU A 109 9.89 -10.45 -13.34
C LEU A 109 11.19 -9.63 -13.49
N GLY A 110 11.95 -9.44 -12.39
CA GLY A 110 13.16 -8.63 -12.38
C GLY A 110 12.91 -7.12 -12.23
N ASN A 111 11.69 -6.69 -11.93
CA ASN A 111 11.31 -5.30 -11.68
C ASN A 111 11.40 -5.03 -10.17
N PHE A 112 12.60 -4.78 -9.67
CA PHE A 112 12.86 -4.75 -8.24
C PHE A 112 12.46 -3.46 -7.54
N GLY A 113 12.42 -2.33 -8.24
CA GLY A 113 12.14 -1.05 -7.59
C GLY A 113 12.22 0.14 -8.54
N CYS A 114 12.00 1.31 -7.97
CA CYS A 114 12.11 2.59 -8.68
C CYS A 114 12.66 3.67 -7.75
N VAL A 115 13.00 4.81 -8.35
CA VAL A 115 13.32 6.04 -7.63
C VAL A 115 12.27 7.08 -8.03
N VAL A 116 11.45 7.50 -7.07
CA VAL A 116 10.49 8.59 -7.24
C VAL A 116 11.24 9.91 -7.09
N PRO A 117 11.20 10.80 -8.10
CA PRO A 117 11.90 12.09 -8.02
C PRO A 117 11.31 13.01 -6.95
N ALA A 118 12.15 13.87 -6.39
CA ALA A 118 11.72 14.93 -5.49
C ALA A 118 10.59 15.77 -6.13
N GLY A 119 9.54 16.02 -5.37
CA GLY A 119 8.38 16.80 -5.80
C GLY A 119 7.34 16.04 -6.63
N ALA A 120 7.62 14.82 -7.09
CA ALA A 120 6.65 14.02 -7.83
C ALA A 120 5.51 13.54 -6.92
N TRP A 121 4.27 13.82 -7.30
CA TRP A 121 3.08 13.26 -6.65
C TRP A 121 2.95 11.79 -6.99
N HIS A 122 2.78 10.94 -5.98
CA HIS A 122 2.75 9.50 -6.17
C HIS A 122 1.92 8.76 -5.13
N THR A 123 1.60 7.52 -5.44
CA THR A 123 0.99 6.54 -4.54
C THR A 123 1.29 5.14 -5.03
N VAL A 124 0.89 4.13 -4.26
CA VAL A 124 1.01 2.72 -4.64
C VAL A 124 -0.36 2.04 -4.75
N GLU A 125 -0.48 1.15 -5.73
CA GLU A 125 -1.56 0.18 -5.84
C GLU A 125 -1.01 -1.20 -5.55
N VAL A 126 -1.51 -1.86 -4.52
CA VAL A 126 -1.02 -3.18 -4.07
C VAL A 126 -1.83 -4.27 -4.76
N LEU A 127 -1.19 -5.05 -5.64
CA LEU A 127 -1.83 -6.14 -6.39
C LEU A 127 -1.77 -7.49 -5.67
N GLU A 128 -0.67 -7.74 -4.95
CA GLU A 128 -0.46 -8.90 -4.09
C GLU A 128 0.13 -8.43 -2.76
N PRO A 129 0.00 -9.19 -1.66
CA PRO A 129 0.69 -8.84 -0.42
C PRO A 129 2.16 -8.55 -0.69
N SER A 130 2.62 -7.36 -0.33
CA SER A 130 3.94 -6.87 -0.70
C SER A 130 4.70 -6.34 0.51
N VAL A 131 6.02 -6.54 0.51
CA VAL A 131 6.93 -5.84 1.42
C VAL A 131 7.89 -5.02 0.59
N ILE A 132 7.91 -3.72 0.85
CA ILE A 132 8.84 -2.78 0.23
C ILE A 132 9.83 -2.24 1.26
N PHE A 133 11.02 -1.91 0.78
CA PHE A 133 11.98 -1.07 1.48
C PHE A 133 11.92 0.32 0.87
N GLU A 134 11.72 1.31 1.73
CA GLU A 134 11.72 2.72 1.38
C GLU A 134 12.88 3.45 2.03
N ALA A 135 13.56 4.30 1.26
CA ALA A 135 14.59 5.16 1.74
C ALA A 135 14.52 6.55 1.12
N LYS A 136 14.63 7.58 1.96
CA LYS A 136 14.67 8.99 1.56
C LYS A 136 15.40 9.85 2.59
N ASP A 137 15.85 11.01 2.17
CA ASP A 137 16.46 11.99 3.05
C ASP A 137 15.42 12.76 3.87
N GLY A 138 15.84 13.32 4.98
CA GLY A 138 15.00 14.06 5.92
C GLY A 138 14.49 13.20 7.07
N ALA A 139 14.38 13.80 8.26
CA ALA A 139 13.83 13.14 9.42
C ALA A 139 12.32 12.94 9.27
N TYR A 140 11.81 11.78 9.69
CA TYR A 140 10.39 11.41 9.58
C TYR A 140 9.48 12.47 10.20
N GLY A 141 8.48 12.93 9.43
CA GLY A 141 7.56 13.99 9.84
C GLY A 141 8.13 15.40 9.86
N LYS A 142 9.40 15.58 9.46
CA LYS A 142 10.08 16.87 9.32
C LYS A 142 10.67 17.09 7.91
N ASP A 143 10.41 16.19 7.00
CA ASP A 143 10.93 16.15 5.62
C ASP A 143 10.12 17.02 4.64
N GLY A 144 9.08 17.71 5.13
CA GLY A 144 8.21 18.56 4.31
C GLY A 144 7.24 17.76 3.41
N SER A 145 7.03 16.48 3.68
CA SER A 145 6.07 15.66 2.93
C SER A 145 4.68 16.29 2.91
N GLU A 146 4.07 16.32 1.75
CA GLU A 146 2.74 16.86 1.50
C GLU A 146 1.79 15.74 1.07
N THR A 147 0.55 15.82 1.49
CA THR A 147 -0.49 14.83 1.18
C THR A 147 -1.75 15.53 0.68
N LEU A 148 -2.42 14.95 -0.30
CA LEU A 148 -3.70 15.48 -0.77
C LEU A 148 -4.80 15.19 0.26
N ALA A 149 -5.34 16.24 0.87
CA ALA A 149 -6.32 16.17 1.96
C ALA A 149 -7.59 15.36 1.60
N ASP A 150 -8.03 15.41 0.35
CA ASP A 150 -9.20 14.66 -0.13
C ASP A 150 -8.96 13.14 -0.14
N PHE A 151 -7.71 12.70 -0.29
CA PHE A 151 -7.34 11.29 -0.18
C PHE A 151 -7.30 10.83 1.26
N ASP A 152 -6.86 11.65 2.20
CA ASP A 152 -6.91 11.33 3.62
C ASP A 152 -8.35 11.09 4.10
N ASN A 153 -9.30 11.88 3.61
CA ASN A 153 -10.72 11.72 3.93
C ASN A 153 -11.30 10.45 3.30
N LYS A 154 -10.94 10.11 2.06
CA LYS A 154 -11.33 8.84 1.41
C LYS A 154 -10.68 7.64 2.09
N ALA A 155 -9.40 7.72 2.46
CA ALA A 155 -8.70 6.67 3.19
C ALA A 155 -9.37 6.41 4.56
N LYS A 156 -9.80 7.45 5.26
CA LYS A 156 -10.55 7.31 6.52
C LYS A 156 -11.95 6.74 6.31
N ALA A 157 -12.63 7.10 5.22
CA ALA A 157 -13.95 6.58 4.87
C ALA A 157 -13.89 5.11 4.41
N THR A 158 -12.83 4.70 3.71
CA THR A 158 -12.62 3.31 3.29
C THR A 158 -12.03 2.45 4.40
N SER A 159 -11.36 3.03 5.41
CA SER A 159 -10.88 2.28 6.58
C SER A 159 -12.02 1.88 7.53
N THR A 160 -13.21 2.45 7.37
CA THR A 160 -14.43 2.00 8.08
C THR A 160 -15.17 0.88 7.33
N THR A 161 -14.85 0.64 6.07
CA THR A 161 -15.30 -0.55 5.35
C THR A 161 -14.14 -1.54 5.40
N PRO A 162 -14.25 -2.66 6.11
CA PRO A 162 -13.19 -3.66 6.11
C PRO A 162 -12.87 -4.00 4.65
N PHE A 163 -11.60 -4.06 4.31
CA PHE A 163 -11.05 -4.61 3.06
C PHE A 163 -11.76 -5.90 2.60
N ILE A 164 -12.31 -6.55 3.52
CA ILE A 164 -12.99 -7.83 3.56
C ILE A 164 -14.31 -7.87 2.77
N ASN A 165 -14.91 -6.74 2.44
CA ASN A 165 -16.22 -6.70 1.76
C ASN A 165 -16.14 -6.80 0.23
N SER A 166 -14.97 -6.98 -0.39
CA SER A 166 -14.90 -7.45 -1.76
C SER A 166 -14.47 -8.92 -1.78
N LEU A 167 -15.36 -9.79 -2.24
CA LEU A 167 -15.14 -11.24 -2.34
C LEU A 167 -13.77 -11.59 -2.97
N GLY A 168 -13.34 -10.83 -3.98
CA GLY A 168 -12.06 -11.04 -4.65
C GLY A 168 -10.82 -10.77 -3.80
N ASN A 169 -10.94 -9.89 -2.82
CA ASN A 169 -9.83 -9.59 -1.91
C ASN A 169 -9.77 -10.59 -0.75
N LEU A 170 -10.92 -11.06 -0.27
CA LEU A 170 -10.99 -12.08 0.75
C LEU A 170 -10.38 -13.41 0.23
N ASN A 171 -10.70 -13.80 -1.01
CA ASN A 171 -10.12 -14.98 -1.64
C ASN A 171 -8.59 -14.91 -1.69
N LYS A 172 -8.02 -13.78 -2.14
CA LYS A 172 -6.55 -13.60 -2.18
C LYS A 172 -5.90 -13.68 -0.81
N ASN A 173 -6.54 -13.12 0.21
CA ASN A 173 -6.02 -13.19 1.58
C ASN A 173 -6.09 -14.60 2.15
N ILE A 174 -7.15 -15.36 1.84
CA ILE A 174 -7.26 -16.78 2.20
C ILE A 174 -6.16 -17.61 1.51
N GLU A 175 -5.98 -17.44 0.20
CA GLU A 175 -4.89 -18.10 -0.56
C GLU A 175 -3.53 -17.81 0.04
N TYR A 176 -3.28 -16.54 0.40
CA TYR A 176 -2.04 -16.13 1.03
C TYR A 176 -1.80 -16.83 2.38
N ILE A 177 -2.79 -16.83 3.28
CA ILE A 177 -2.67 -17.49 4.59
C ILE A 177 -2.40 -18.98 4.42
N ILE A 178 -3.13 -19.66 3.54
CA ILE A 178 -2.93 -21.08 3.24
C ILE A 178 -1.53 -21.33 2.66
N GLY A 179 -1.09 -20.47 1.76
CA GLY A 179 0.25 -20.55 1.16
C GLY A 179 1.37 -20.38 2.18
N MET A 180 1.20 -19.47 3.13
CA MET A 180 2.15 -19.22 4.22
C MET A 180 2.29 -20.44 5.14
N GLU A 181 1.18 -21.04 5.56
CA GLU A 181 1.19 -22.22 6.41
C GLU A 181 1.86 -23.42 5.72
N ARG A 182 1.59 -23.61 4.44
CA ARG A 182 2.27 -24.67 3.64
C ARG A 182 3.78 -24.44 3.54
N GLN A 183 4.23 -23.19 3.37
CA GLN A 183 5.66 -22.85 3.29
C GLN A 183 6.37 -22.98 4.65
N SER A 184 5.67 -22.81 5.75
CA SER A 184 6.22 -23.01 7.09
C SER A 184 6.34 -24.49 7.51
N GLY A 185 5.96 -25.42 6.62
CA GLY A 185 6.01 -26.85 6.88
C GLY A 185 4.80 -27.39 7.65
N ASN A 186 3.80 -26.56 7.88
CA ASN A 186 2.50 -27.01 8.39
C ASN A 186 1.77 -27.78 7.29
N ILE A 187 1.54 -29.07 7.53
CA ILE A 187 0.87 -29.96 6.57
C ILE A 187 -0.65 -29.75 6.60
N GLU A 188 -1.18 -29.19 7.68
CA GLU A 188 -2.61 -28.95 7.85
C GLU A 188 -3.00 -27.58 7.26
N THR A 189 -4.01 -27.59 6.40
CA THR A 189 -4.63 -26.37 5.90
C THR A 189 -5.29 -25.66 7.09
N PRO A 190 -5.06 -24.34 7.30
CA PRO A 190 -5.67 -23.61 8.40
C PRO A 190 -7.20 -23.69 8.30
N THR A 191 -7.84 -23.84 9.45
CA THR A 191 -9.30 -23.97 9.51
C THR A 191 -9.99 -22.66 9.13
N PRO A 192 -11.25 -22.69 8.65
CA PRO A 192 -12.02 -21.46 8.42
C PRO A 192 -12.09 -20.57 9.67
N GLN A 193 -12.06 -21.15 10.87
CA GLN A 193 -12.05 -20.43 12.14
C GLN A 193 -10.74 -19.67 12.36
N ASP A 194 -9.60 -20.30 12.04
CA ASP A 194 -8.28 -19.67 12.18
C ASP A 194 -8.14 -18.51 11.18
N ILE A 195 -8.54 -18.74 9.94
CA ILE A 195 -8.52 -17.71 8.89
C ILE A 195 -9.45 -16.56 9.27
N ALA A 196 -10.67 -16.85 9.73
CA ALA A 196 -11.64 -15.84 10.17
C ALA A 196 -11.09 -14.98 11.31
N ARG A 197 -10.40 -15.62 12.28
CA ARG A 197 -9.73 -14.91 13.38
C ARG A 197 -8.60 -14.02 12.90
N ILE A 198 -7.76 -14.51 11.98
CA ILE A 198 -6.63 -13.76 11.42
C ILE A 198 -7.13 -12.55 10.62
N LEU A 199 -8.15 -12.75 9.79
CA LEU A 199 -8.69 -11.70 8.92
C LEU A 199 -9.72 -10.79 9.59
N ASN A 200 -10.13 -11.11 10.83
CA ASN A 200 -11.18 -10.41 11.58
C ASN A 200 -12.51 -10.35 10.81
N VAL A 201 -12.92 -11.48 10.24
CA VAL A 201 -14.17 -11.67 9.50
C VAL A 201 -15.03 -12.75 10.12
N SER A 202 -16.25 -12.91 9.62
CA SER A 202 -17.09 -14.02 10.03
C SER A 202 -16.58 -15.36 9.46
N VAL A 203 -16.72 -16.41 10.23
CA VAL A 203 -16.37 -17.78 9.79
C VAL A 203 -17.20 -18.19 8.57
N GLU A 204 -18.41 -17.68 8.46
CA GLU A 204 -19.31 -17.98 7.34
C GLU A 204 -18.84 -17.37 6.03
N GLU A 205 -18.33 -16.12 6.05
CA GLU A 205 -17.71 -15.48 4.88
C GLU A 205 -16.49 -16.28 4.41
N VAL A 206 -15.63 -16.72 5.34
CA VAL A 206 -14.47 -17.54 4.99
C VAL A 206 -14.89 -18.88 4.38
N ARG A 207 -15.86 -19.57 4.97
CA ARG A 207 -16.38 -20.84 4.43
C ARG A 207 -16.95 -20.70 3.02
N GLN A 208 -17.71 -19.62 2.79
CA GLN A 208 -18.28 -19.35 1.48
C GLN A 208 -17.16 -19.13 0.44
N CYS A 209 -16.17 -18.31 0.77
CA CYS A 209 -15.04 -18.05 -0.11
C CYS A 209 -14.21 -19.31 -0.37
N MET A 210 -13.85 -20.08 0.65
CA MET A 210 -13.10 -21.34 0.48
C MET A 210 -13.87 -22.34 -0.40
N LYS A 211 -15.18 -22.45 -0.23
CA LYS A 211 -16.04 -23.29 -1.09
C LYS A 211 -16.01 -22.83 -2.55
N GLU A 212 -16.06 -21.52 -2.81
CA GLU A 212 -15.99 -20.95 -4.17
C GLU A 212 -14.62 -21.16 -4.81
N MET A 213 -13.56 -21.19 -3.99
CA MET A 213 -12.19 -21.48 -4.42
C MET A 213 -11.88 -22.99 -4.58
N GLY A 214 -12.81 -23.86 -4.18
CA GLY A 214 -12.61 -25.31 -4.24
C GLY A 214 -11.68 -25.86 -3.15
N LEU A 215 -11.62 -25.18 -2.01
CA LEU A 215 -10.81 -25.52 -0.83
C LEU A 215 -11.66 -26.18 0.27
#